data_99ee81771a0e1b6ff1d11191d837bdce
#
_entry.id   99ee81771a0e1b6ff1d11191d837bdce
#
_cell.length_a   1.000
_cell.length_b   1.000
_cell.length_c   1.000
_cell.angle_alpha   90.00
_cell.angle_beta   90.00
_cell.angle_gamma   90.00
#
_symmetry.space_group_name_H-M   'P 1'
#
loop_
_entity.id
_entity.type
_entity.pdbx_description
1 polymer ?
#
loop_
_entity_poly.entity_id
_entity_poly.type
_entity_poly.pdbx_seq_one_letter_code
_entity_poly.pdbx_strand_id
1 'polypeptide(L)'
;MKKDCLTTFSKVDFNTFEPEEDKIRIEDIAHALSMMTRANGHFPQFFSVGQHCIQCCHEATARNYLPQTALACLLHDGSEAYLADITRPVKKNMTMYPVSYTHLTL
;
A
#
# COMPACT_ATOMS: atom_id res chain seq x y z
N MET A 1 16.35 -8.97 12.40
CA MET A 1 16.03 -8.37 11.07
C MET A 1 17.29 -8.39 10.21
N LYS A 2 17.16 -8.82 8.96
CA LYS A 2 18.27 -8.71 8.01
C LYS A 2 18.57 -7.25 7.70
N LYS A 3 19.84 -6.96 7.38
CA LYS A 3 20.26 -5.62 6.99
C LYS A 3 19.43 -5.14 5.78
N ASP A 4 18.99 -3.91 5.84
CA ASP A 4 18.21 -3.24 4.79
C ASP A 4 16.85 -3.88 4.51
N CYS A 5 16.38 -4.76 5.41
CA CYS A 5 15.08 -5.41 5.26
C CYS A 5 14.12 -4.97 6.35
N LEU A 6 12.84 -4.95 5.97
CA LEU A 6 11.72 -4.83 6.88
C LEU A 6 11.22 -6.24 7.21
N THR A 7 11.02 -6.54 8.47
CA THR A 7 10.38 -7.80 8.87
C THR A 7 8.87 -7.59 8.88
N THR A 8 8.15 -8.32 8.03
CA THR A 8 6.73 -8.15 7.85
C THR A 8 5.92 -8.81 8.97
N PHE A 9 4.60 -8.62 8.94
CA PHE A 9 3.69 -9.25 9.89
C PHE A 9 3.82 -10.78 9.87
N SER A 10 3.99 -11.40 8.71
CA SER A 10 4.16 -12.85 8.57
C SER A 10 5.62 -13.31 8.75
N LYS A 11 6.48 -12.43 9.25
CA LYS A 11 7.89 -12.73 9.56
C LYS A 11 8.75 -12.98 8.33
N VAL A 12 8.44 -12.29 7.24
CA VAL A 12 9.27 -12.31 6.03
C VAL A 12 10.16 -11.07 6.04
N ASP A 13 11.46 -11.26 5.78
CA ASP A 13 12.38 -10.15 5.60
C ASP A 13 12.27 -9.62 4.18
N PHE A 14 11.79 -8.39 4.04
CA PHE A 14 11.48 -7.77 2.76
C PHE A 14 12.38 -6.57 2.52
N ASN A 15 13.13 -6.60 1.40
CA ASN A 15 13.98 -5.48 1.00
C ASN A 15 13.23 -4.60 0.02
N THR A 16 12.91 -3.36 0.41
CA THR A 16 12.11 -2.45 -0.40
C THR A 16 12.86 -1.93 -1.62
N PHE A 17 14.20 -1.95 -1.60
CA PHE A 17 15.02 -1.52 -2.73
C PHE A 17 15.28 -2.65 -3.74
N GLU A 18 15.13 -3.89 -3.31
CA GLU A 18 15.28 -5.08 -4.15
C GLU A 18 14.11 -6.02 -3.88
N PRO A 19 12.86 -5.59 -4.20
CA PRO A 19 11.67 -6.38 -3.88
C PRO A 19 11.61 -7.67 -4.70
N GLU A 20 11.20 -8.74 -4.04
CA GLU A 20 11.03 -10.06 -4.64
C GLU A 20 9.54 -10.41 -4.59
N GLU A 21 8.95 -10.78 -5.74
CA GLU A 21 7.51 -11.04 -5.84
C GLU A 21 7.04 -12.15 -4.91
N ASP A 22 7.83 -13.20 -4.73
CA ASP A 22 7.48 -14.33 -3.88
C ASP A 22 7.42 -13.98 -2.39
N LYS A 23 7.93 -12.82 -2.01
CA LYS A 23 7.89 -12.31 -0.63
C LYS A 23 6.75 -11.35 -0.39
N ILE A 24 5.99 -11.01 -1.42
CA ILE A 24 4.81 -10.15 -1.30
C ILE A 24 3.62 -11.04 -0.92
N ARG A 25 3.01 -10.77 0.23
CA ARG A 25 1.92 -11.58 0.76
C ARG A 25 0.71 -10.72 1.06
N ILE A 26 -0.46 -11.21 0.65
CA ILE A 26 -1.71 -10.45 0.83
C ILE A 26 -2.03 -10.23 2.30
N GLU A 27 -1.74 -11.19 3.17
CA GLU A 27 -1.97 -11.04 4.61
C GLU A 27 -1.12 -9.92 5.21
N ASP A 28 0.10 -9.74 4.72
CA ASP A 28 0.97 -8.66 5.17
C ASP A 28 0.44 -7.30 4.70
N ILE A 29 0.00 -7.24 3.44
CA ILE A 29 -0.57 -6.01 2.87
C ILE A 29 -1.83 -5.63 3.64
N ALA A 30 -2.75 -6.57 3.83
CA ALA A 30 -4.01 -6.29 4.52
C ALA A 30 -3.76 -5.83 5.96
N HIS A 31 -2.88 -6.51 6.68
CA HIS A 31 -2.55 -6.13 8.05
C HIS A 31 -1.93 -4.73 8.11
N ALA A 32 -0.89 -4.49 7.30
CA ALA A 32 -0.19 -3.22 7.32
C ALA A 32 -1.11 -2.05 6.96
N LEU A 33 -1.90 -2.18 5.88
CA LEU A 33 -2.80 -1.11 5.47
C LEU A 33 -3.88 -0.81 6.51
N SER A 34 -4.30 -1.82 7.28
CA SER A 34 -5.29 -1.61 8.34
C SER A 34 -4.72 -0.85 9.53
N MET A 35 -3.42 -0.86 9.70
CA MET A 35 -2.72 -0.19 10.80
C MET A 35 -2.18 1.19 10.42
N MET A 36 -2.18 1.53 9.13
CA MET A 36 -1.63 2.79 8.63
C MET A 36 -2.73 3.85 8.53
N THR A 37 -2.51 5.01 9.16
CA THR A 37 -3.44 6.12 9.05
C THR A 37 -3.25 6.87 7.75
N ARG A 38 -4.35 7.35 7.14
CA ARG A 38 -4.31 8.19 5.95
C ARG A 38 -3.91 9.62 6.28
N ALA A 39 -3.39 10.35 5.27
CA ALA A 39 -3.04 11.75 5.36
C ALA A 39 -2.08 12.05 6.52
N ASN A 40 -1.20 11.12 6.78
CA ASN A 40 -0.18 11.24 7.82
C ASN A 40 -0.78 11.59 9.21
N GLY A 41 -2.01 11.16 9.47
CA GLY A 41 -2.67 11.35 10.75
C GLY A 41 -3.37 12.69 10.92
N HIS A 42 -3.51 13.49 9.85
CA HIS A 42 -4.11 14.83 9.96
C HIS A 42 -5.63 14.86 9.86
N PHE A 43 -6.29 13.72 9.67
CA PHE A 43 -7.74 13.66 9.78
C PHE A 43 -8.16 13.73 11.26
N PRO A 44 -9.38 14.24 11.55
CA PRO A 44 -9.84 14.37 12.94
C PRO A 44 -9.97 13.04 13.67
N GLN A 45 -10.20 11.95 12.94
CA GLN A 45 -10.36 10.61 13.47
C GLN A 45 -9.47 9.65 12.70
N PHE A 46 -9.17 8.51 13.31
CA PHE A 46 -8.40 7.47 12.63
C PHE A 46 -9.16 7.00 11.39
N PHE A 47 -8.46 7.00 10.27
CA PHE A 47 -8.97 6.48 9.00
C PHE A 47 -7.81 5.76 8.32
N SER A 48 -7.89 4.43 8.25
CA SER A 48 -6.78 3.64 7.76
C SER A 48 -6.70 3.64 6.23
N VAL A 49 -5.51 3.39 5.71
CA VAL A 49 -5.31 3.17 4.28
C VAL A 49 -6.16 1.98 3.81
N GLY A 50 -6.28 0.93 4.63
CA GLY A 50 -7.13 -0.22 4.31
C GLY A 50 -8.61 0.16 4.14
N GLN A 51 -9.13 0.99 5.04
CA GLN A 51 -10.51 1.49 4.91
C GLN A 51 -10.70 2.28 3.61
N HIS A 52 -9.71 3.11 3.26
CA HIS A 52 -9.74 3.85 2.01
C HIS A 52 -9.79 2.90 0.81
N CYS A 53 -8.97 1.86 0.80
CA CYS A 53 -8.95 0.88 -0.30
C CYS A 53 -10.30 0.16 -0.44
N ILE A 54 -10.91 -0.23 0.68
CA ILE A 54 -12.24 -0.87 0.67
C ILE A 54 -13.29 0.09 0.13
N GLN A 55 -13.26 1.36 0.53
CA GLN A 55 -14.21 2.36 0.02
C GLN A 55 -14.03 2.58 -1.47
N CYS A 56 -12.80 2.61 -1.98
CA CYS A 56 -12.53 2.74 -3.41
C CYS A 56 -13.10 1.55 -4.19
N CYS A 57 -12.97 0.34 -3.65
CA CYS A 57 -13.54 -0.86 -4.26
C CYS A 57 -15.07 -0.78 -4.30
N HIS A 58 -15.70 -0.40 -3.19
CA HIS A 58 -17.16 -0.26 -3.12
C HIS A 58 -17.67 0.80 -4.09
N GLU A 59 -16.96 1.92 -4.21
CA GLU A 59 -17.34 2.98 -5.13
C GLU A 59 -17.29 2.50 -6.58
N ALA A 60 -16.25 1.77 -6.95
CA ALA A 60 -16.12 1.20 -8.30
C ALA A 60 -17.26 0.23 -8.59
N THR A 61 -17.62 -0.61 -7.61
CA THR A 61 -18.73 -1.55 -7.73
C THR A 61 -20.07 -0.81 -7.88
N ALA A 62 -20.29 0.23 -7.09
CA ALA A 62 -21.51 1.03 -7.15
C ALA A 62 -21.68 1.75 -8.48
N ARG A 63 -20.58 2.08 -9.16
CA ARG A 63 -20.59 2.70 -10.48
C ARG A 63 -20.65 1.68 -11.62
N ASN A 64 -20.85 0.40 -11.29
CA ASN A 64 -20.94 -0.70 -12.26
C ASN A 64 -19.67 -0.88 -13.11
N TYR A 65 -18.51 -0.56 -12.53
CA TYR A 65 -17.23 -0.88 -13.17
C TYR A 65 -17.03 -2.40 -13.16
N LEU A 66 -16.18 -2.89 -14.08
CA LEU A 66 -15.86 -4.30 -14.15
C LEU A 66 -15.26 -4.81 -12.83
N PRO A 67 -15.46 -6.08 -12.47
CA PRO A 67 -14.86 -6.65 -11.25
C PRO A 67 -13.34 -6.48 -11.19
N GLN A 68 -12.65 -6.54 -12.33
CA GLN A 68 -11.21 -6.33 -12.40
C GLN A 68 -10.84 -4.91 -11.99
N THR A 69 -11.66 -3.91 -12.37
CA THR A 69 -11.44 -2.52 -11.97
C THR A 69 -11.66 -2.33 -10.49
N ALA A 70 -12.72 -2.95 -9.94
CA ALA A 70 -12.98 -2.90 -8.49
C ALA A 70 -11.83 -3.54 -7.71
N LEU A 71 -11.30 -4.66 -8.19
CA LEU A 71 -10.15 -5.31 -7.56
C LEU A 71 -8.91 -4.42 -7.62
N ALA A 72 -8.66 -3.77 -8.76
CA ALA A 72 -7.55 -2.84 -8.90
C ALA A 72 -7.68 -1.67 -7.92
N CYS A 73 -8.88 -1.15 -7.72
CA CYS A 73 -9.14 -0.10 -6.72
C CYS A 73 -8.86 -0.59 -5.30
N LEU A 74 -9.21 -1.82 -4.98
CA LEU A 74 -8.92 -2.42 -3.68
C LEU A 74 -7.42 -2.52 -3.41
N LEU A 75 -6.63 -2.81 -4.44
CA LEU A 75 -5.21 -3.07 -4.30
C LEU A 75 -4.31 -1.89 -4.68
N HIS A 76 -4.89 -0.75 -5.08
CA HIS A 76 -4.09 0.34 -5.67
C HIS A 76 -3.03 0.93 -4.72
N ASP A 77 -3.26 0.89 -3.43
CA ASP A 77 -2.30 1.37 -2.43
C ASP A 77 -1.53 0.23 -1.76
N GLY A 78 -1.57 -0.97 -2.33
CA GLY A 78 -0.93 -2.14 -1.72
C GLY A 78 0.56 -1.98 -1.46
N SER A 79 1.27 -1.28 -2.34
CA SER A 79 2.71 -1.04 -2.17
C SER A 79 3.02 -0.22 -0.92
N GLU A 80 2.07 0.55 -0.40
CA GLU A 80 2.28 1.37 0.80
C GLU A 80 2.52 0.51 2.04
N ALA A 81 2.09 -0.76 2.01
CA ALA A 81 2.40 -1.69 3.10
C ALA A 81 3.92 -1.85 3.30
N TYR A 82 4.70 -1.61 2.26
CA TYR A 82 6.16 -1.76 2.28
C TYR A 82 6.91 -0.44 2.21
N LEU A 83 6.29 0.61 1.68
CA LEU A 83 6.95 1.90 1.39
C LEU A 83 6.42 3.06 2.22
N ALA A 84 5.31 2.88 2.93
CA ALA A 84 4.59 3.90 3.67
C ALA A 84 3.67 4.76 2.79
N ASP A 85 2.73 5.45 3.44
CA ASP A 85 1.82 6.39 2.78
C ASP A 85 2.48 7.77 2.76
N ILE A 86 3.26 8.02 1.71
CA ILE A 86 3.91 9.32 1.52
C ILE A 86 2.92 10.26 0.87
N THR A 87 2.69 11.42 1.49
CA THR A 87 1.77 12.41 0.94
C THR A 87 2.28 12.94 -0.40
N ARG A 88 1.33 13.34 -1.27
CA ARG A 88 1.66 13.75 -2.65
C ARG A 88 2.75 14.83 -2.74
N PRO A 89 2.70 15.90 -1.93
CA PRO A 89 3.74 16.93 -2.04
C PRO A 89 5.15 16.41 -1.77
N VAL A 90 5.29 15.48 -0.83
CA VAL A 90 6.59 14.85 -0.54
C VAL A 90 6.99 13.89 -1.65
N LYS A 91 6.06 12.99 -2.05
CA LYS A 91 6.32 11.98 -3.07
C LYS A 91 6.73 12.62 -4.40
N LYS A 92 6.09 13.71 -4.77
CA LYS A 92 6.35 14.44 -6.01
C LYS A 92 7.82 14.88 -6.12
N ASN A 93 8.47 15.12 -4.98
CA ASN A 93 9.85 15.63 -4.93
C ASN A 93 10.87 14.54 -4.59
N MET A 94 10.46 13.27 -4.55
CA MET A 94 11.35 12.14 -4.26
C MET A 94 11.65 11.39 -5.55
N THR A 95 12.94 11.31 -5.91
CA THR A 95 13.33 10.67 -7.18
C THR A 95 13.27 9.15 -7.13
N MET A 96 13.64 8.53 -6.00
CA MET A 96 13.70 7.07 -5.88
C MET A 96 12.36 6.43 -5.54
N TYR A 97 11.51 7.11 -4.77
CA TYR A 97 10.25 6.54 -4.31
C TYR A 97 9.32 6.15 -5.47
N PRO A 98 9.11 7.00 -6.50
CA PRO A 98 8.24 6.62 -7.61
C PRO A 98 8.69 5.35 -8.34
N VAL A 99 10.00 5.12 -8.45
CA VAL A 99 10.54 3.91 -9.09
C VAL A 99 10.20 2.67 -8.26
N SER A 100 10.48 2.69 -6.96
CA SER A 100 10.15 1.58 -6.06
C SER A 100 8.64 1.35 -6.00
N TYR A 101 7.85 2.41 -5.94
CA TYR A 101 6.39 2.32 -5.94
C TYR A 101 5.88 1.61 -7.19
N THR A 102 6.37 2.00 -8.37
CA THR A 102 5.98 1.40 -9.63
C THR A 102 6.33 -0.09 -9.66
N HIS A 103 7.51 -0.45 -9.17
CA HIS A 103 7.95 -1.83 -9.13
C HIS A 103 7.02 -2.69 -8.28
N LEU A 104 6.62 -2.20 -7.11
CA LEU A 104 5.76 -2.95 -6.19
C LEU A 104 4.31 -3.04 -6.63
N THR A 105 3.83 -2.10 -7.45
CA THR A 105 2.45 -2.10 -7.94
C THR A 105 2.27 -2.95 -9.19
N LEU A 106 3.33 -3.33 -9.84
CA LEU A 106 3.27 -4.19 -11.02
C LEU A 106 3.08 -5.64 -10.62
#